data_625bf55f83dbaf70329f13cbfce89463
#
_entry.id   625bf55f83dbaf70329f13cbfce89463
#
_cell.length_a   1.000
_cell.length_b   1.000
_cell.length_c   1.000
_cell.angle_alpha   90.00
_cell.angle_beta   90.00
_cell.angle_gamma   90.00
#
_symmetry.space_group_name_H-M   'P 1'
#
loop_
_entity.id
_entity.type
_entity.pdbx_description
1 polymer ?
#
loop_
_entity_poly.entity_id
_entity_poly.type
_entity_poly.pdbx_seq_one_letter_code
_entity_poly.pdbx_strand_id
1 'polypeptide(L)'
;MATVKARRRTSVPQAKNVMLRAMQEILDPSPIDVGPVWDQFESRCAYCDVALDIDGRSAHIDHAEASGGNHLGNLVLACGTCNGDEKRDMPWRAFIASKSTRGQDAATRIARIEAWVLLHPRADRPASPEALKVADEIRSLAMEYSAKCAELRVAMKS
;
A
#
# COMPACT_ATOMS: atom_id res chain seq x y z
N MET A 1 36.51 7.14 -14.11
CA MET A 1 36.45 6.25 -12.93
C MET A 1 34.98 6.11 -12.50
N ALA A 2 34.45 4.90 -12.50
CA ALA A 2 33.07 4.66 -12.04
C ALA A 2 33.01 4.74 -10.51
N THR A 3 32.23 5.68 -9.97
CA THR A 3 32.00 5.81 -8.53
C THR A 3 31.17 4.63 -8.05
N VAL A 4 31.73 3.72 -7.27
CA VAL A 4 31.00 2.65 -6.60
C VAL A 4 30.05 3.28 -5.60
N LYS A 5 28.73 3.23 -5.87
CA LYS A 5 27.72 3.72 -4.93
C LYS A 5 27.76 2.89 -3.64
N ALA A 6 27.95 3.54 -2.50
CA ALA A 6 27.89 2.90 -1.19
C ALA A 6 26.56 2.14 -1.04
N ARG A 7 26.64 0.90 -0.53
CA ARG A 7 25.45 0.06 -0.28
C ARG A 7 24.51 0.80 0.70
N ARG A 8 23.24 0.99 0.31
CA ARG A 8 22.25 1.67 1.14
C ARG A 8 22.05 0.87 2.43
N ARG A 9 22.35 1.47 3.58
CA ARG A 9 22.17 0.81 4.88
C ARG A 9 20.71 0.92 5.29
N THR A 10 20.15 -0.18 5.83
CA THR A 10 18.79 -0.18 6.39
C THR A 10 18.77 0.67 7.66
N SER A 11 17.88 1.66 7.72
CA SER A 11 17.68 2.45 8.94
C SER A 11 16.77 1.71 9.94
N VAL A 12 16.85 2.09 11.22
CA VAL A 12 15.96 1.51 12.26
C VAL A 12 14.47 1.65 11.92
N PRO A 13 13.97 2.82 11.45
CA PRO A 13 12.59 2.93 11.00
C PRO A 13 12.25 1.99 9.84
N GLN A 14 13.15 1.82 8.87
CA GLN A 14 12.94 0.88 7.76
C GLN A 14 12.83 -0.57 8.25
N ALA A 15 13.73 -1.00 9.16
CA ALA A 15 13.68 -2.35 9.73
C ALA A 15 12.38 -2.60 10.49
N LYS A 16 11.95 -1.65 11.33
CA LYS A 16 10.66 -1.72 12.02
C LYS A 16 9.50 -1.84 11.03
N ASN A 17 9.46 -1.01 10.00
CA ASN A 17 8.39 -1.03 9.01
C ASN A 17 8.35 -2.36 8.23
N VAL A 18 9.50 -2.95 7.89
CA VAL A 18 9.56 -4.26 7.25
C VAL A 18 8.96 -5.34 8.15
N MET A 19 9.31 -5.34 9.45
CA MET A 19 8.77 -6.28 10.43
C MET A 19 7.25 -6.17 10.57
N LEU A 20 6.73 -4.95 10.68
CA LEU A 20 5.28 -4.70 10.78
C LEU A 20 4.52 -5.07 9.49
N ARG A 21 5.10 -4.83 8.32
CA ARG A 21 4.51 -5.25 7.05
C ARG A 21 4.49 -6.77 6.90
N ALA A 22 5.56 -7.46 7.28
CA ALA A 22 5.59 -8.92 7.26
C ALA A 22 4.52 -9.53 8.18
N MET A 23 4.33 -8.97 9.36
CA MET A 23 3.24 -9.37 10.26
C MET A 23 1.86 -9.11 9.63
N GLN A 24 1.66 -7.94 9.03
CA GLN A 24 0.39 -7.59 8.37
C GLN A 24 0.09 -8.53 7.21
N GLU A 25 1.09 -8.92 6.43
CA GLU A 25 0.96 -9.87 5.33
C GLU A 25 0.54 -11.29 5.80
N ILE A 26 0.90 -11.68 7.02
CA ILE A 26 0.44 -12.93 7.64
C ILE A 26 -1.04 -12.83 8.05
N LEU A 27 -1.45 -11.67 8.60
CA LEU A 27 -2.82 -11.44 9.07
C LEU A 27 -3.82 -11.24 7.91
N ASP A 28 -3.38 -10.61 6.85
CA ASP A 28 -4.20 -10.21 5.71
C ASP A 28 -3.34 -10.32 4.43
N PRO A 29 -3.15 -11.54 3.89
CA PRO A 29 -2.27 -11.79 2.76
C PRO A 29 -2.70 -11.06 1.50
N SER A 30 -1.72 -10.47 0.81
CA SER A 30 -1.94 -9.88 -0.51
C SER A 30 -2.33 -10.95 -1.54
N PRO A 31 -3.19 -10.63 -2.52
CA PRO A 31 -3.47 -11.53 -3.64
C PRO A 31 -2.17 -11.90 -4.37
N ILE A 32 -2.05 -13.20 -4.73
CA ILE A 32 -0.89 -13.71 -5.48
C ILE A 32 -0.90 -13.16 -6.91
N ASP A 33 -2.09 -12.99 -7.49
CA ASP A 33 -2.29 -12.48 -8.84
C ASP A 33 -3.02 -11.15 -8.82
N VAL A 34 -2.41 -10.13 -9.38
CA VAL A 34 -2.98 -8.79 -9.58
C VAL A 34 -3.30 -8.50 -11.06
N GLY A 35 -3.17 -9.49 -11.94
CA GLY A 35 -3.57 -9.40 -13.35
C GLY A 35 -5.00 -8.88 -13.51
N PRO A 36 -5.99 -9.37 -12.76
CA PRO A 36 -7.37 -8.88 -12.82
C PRO A 36 -7.52 -7.38 -12.53
N VAL A 37 -6.63 -6.79 -11.72
CA VAL A 37 -6.62 -5.33 -11.46
C VAL A 37 -6.20 -4.58 -12.74
N TRP A 38 -5.20 -5.08 -13.46
CA TRP A 38 -4.76 -4.47 -14.72
C TRP A 38 -5.85 -4.53 -15.79
N ASP A 39 -6.53 -5.66 -15.91
CA ASP A 39 -7.63 -5.86 -16.86
C ASP A 39 -8.81 -4.94 -16.53
N GLN A 40 -9.23 -4.88 -15.26
CA GLN A 40 -10.35 -4.03 -14.82
C GLN A 40 -10.11 -2.55 -15.12
N PHE A 41 -8.90 -2.07 -14.90
CA PHE A 41 -8.55 -0.67 -15.09
C PHE A 41 -7.92 -0.38 -16.47
N GLU A 42 -7.90 -1.36 -17.40
CA GLU A 42 -7.45 -1.19 -18.78
C GLU A 42 -6.06 -0.54 -18.88
N SER A 43 -5.14 -0.97 -18.02
CA SER A 43 -3.81 -0.36 -17.91
C SER A 43 -3.83 1.17 -17.68
N ARG A 44 -4.82 1.66 -16.92
CA ARG A 44 -4.99 3.09 -16.61
C ARG A 44 -5.08 3.32 -15.11
N CYS A 45 -4.60 4.47 -14.67
CA CYS A 45 -4.75 4.89 -13.28
C CYS A 45 -6.23 5.08 -12.92
N ALA A 46 -6.71 4.33 -11.92
CA ALA A 46 -8.09 4.41 -11.45
C ALA A 46 -8.50 5.83 -10.98
N TYR A 47 -7.53 6.64 -10.58
CA TYR A 47 -7.78 7.97 -10.02
C TYR A 47 -7.72 9.11 -11.03
N CYS A 48 -6.78 9.11 -11.99
CA CYS A 48 -6.58 10.21 -12.93
C CYS A 48 -6.63 9.80 -14.41
N ASP A 49 -6.87 8.51 -14.69
CA ASP A 49 -7.03 7.92 -16.01
C ASP A 49 -5.79 8.02 -16.94
N VAL A 50 -4.62 8.33 -16.39
CA VAL A 50 -3.39 8.28 -17.18
C VAL A 50 -3.06 6.84 -17.57
N ALA A 51 -2.65 6.59 -18.81
CA ALA A 51 -2.20 5.27 -19.25
C ALA A 51 -0.93 4.85 -18.52
N LEU A 52 -0.84 3.57 -18.17
CA LEU A 52 0.25 2.97 -17.43
C LEU A 52 0.83 1.81 -18.23
N ASP A 53 2.14 1.63 -18.13
CA ASP A 53 2.85 0.53 -18.73
C ASP A 53 3.11 -0.55 -17.66
N ILE A 54 2.76 -1.80 -17.96
CA ILE A 54 2.94 -2.94 -17.07
C ILE A 54 4.43 -3.19 -16.75
N ASP A 55 5.31 -2.94 -17.71
CA ASP A 55 6.75 -3.03 -17.55
C ASP A 55 7.35 -1.72 -17.00
N GLY A 56 6.52 -0.69 -16.84
CA GLY A 56 6.90 0.64 -16.39
C GLY A 56 7.02 0.73 -14.87
N ARG A 57 7.96 1.59 -14.40
CA ARG A 57 8.14 1.84 -12.95
C ARG A 57 7.13 2.81 -12.34
N SER A 58 6.25 3.37 -13.15
CA SER A 58 5.26 4.38 -12.72
C SER A 58 3.92 3.79 -12.29
N ALA A 59 3.71 2.50 -12.53
CA ALA A 59 2.50 1.79 -12.15
C ALA A 59 2.63 1.17 -10.76
N HIS A 60 1.59 1.31 -9.96
CA HIS A 60 1.51 0.80 -8.59
C HIS A 60 0.14 0.14 -8.37
N ILE A 61 0.10 -0.86 -7.51
CA ILE A 61 -1.15 -1.32 -6.92
C ILE A 61 -1.35 -0.55 -5.62
N ASP A 62 -2.47 0.15 -5.52
CA ASP A 62 -2.85 0.97 -4.36
C ASP A 62 -4.08 0.40 -3.66
N HIS A 63 -4.23 0.67 -2.38
CA HIS A 63 -5.46 0.40 -1.64
C HIS A 63 -6.45 1.55 -1.84
N ALA A 64 -7.62 1.27 -2.38
CA ALA A 64 -8.67 2.27 -2.54
C ALA A 64 -9.02 2.88 -1.17
N GLU A 65 -9.31 2.04 -0.19
CA GLU A 65 -9.48 2.41 1.21
C GLU A 65 -8.25 1.97 2.03
N ALA A 66 -7.57 2.91 2.69
CA ALA A 66 -6.34 2.65 3.46
C ALA A 66 -6.52 1.58 4.54
N SER A 67 -7.70 1.49 5.15
CA SER A 67 -8.07 0.48 6.16
C SER A 67 -8.81 -0.74 5.60
N GLY A 68 -8.99 -0.81 4.28
CA GLY A 68 -9.83 -1.83 3.63
C GLY A 68 -9.22 -3.24 3.55
N GLY A 69 -7.91 -3.37 3.84
CA GLY A 69 -7.19 -4.64 3.77
C GLY A 69 -6.72 -5.00 2.36
N ASN A 70 -6.06 -6.17 2.25
CA ASN A 70 -5.35 -6.61 1.05
C ASN A 70 -6.21 -7.41 0.06
N HIS A 71 -7.52 -7.51 0.25
CA HIS A 71 -8.37 -8.25 -0.69
C HIS A 71 -8.46 -7.56 -2.05
N LEU A 72 -8.67 -8.36 -3.10
CA LEU A 72 -8.61 -7.91 -4.49
C LEU A 72 -9.49 -6.69 -4.77
N GLY A 73 -10.72 -6.66 -4.25
CA GLY A 73 -11.66 -5.54 -4.45
C GLY A 73 -11.22 -4.20 -3.83
N ASN A 74 -10.26 -4.21 -2.92
CA ASN A 74 -9.66 -2.98 -2.37
C ASN A 74 -8.41 -2.53 -3.13
N LEU A 75 -7.90 -3.34 -4.06
CA LEU A 75 -6.72 -3.03 -4.84
C LEU A 75 -7.10 -2.37 -6.16
N VAL A 76 -6.47 -1.27 -6.48
CA VAL A 76 -6.69 -0.52 -7.72
C VAL A 76 -5.38 -0.16 -8.39
N LEU A 77 -5.40 -0.04 -9.72
CA LEU A 77 -4.23 0.40 -10.47
C LEU A 77 -4.05 1.91 -10.33
N ALA A 78 -2.87 2.37 -9.93
CA ALA A 78 -2.58 3.77 -9.70
C ALA A 78 -1.23 4.21 -10.29
N CYS A 79 -1.11 5.46 -10.72
CA CYS A 79 0.19 6.04 -11.05
C CYS A 79 0.94 6.47 -9.77
N GLY A 80 2.28 6.59 -9.87
CA GLY A 80 3.13 6.97 -8.75
C GLY A 80 2.73 8.30 -8.10
N THR A 81 2.30 9.29 -8.90
CA THR A 81 1.83 10.58 -8.40
C THR A 81 0.57 10.43 -7.53
N CYS A 82 -0.43 9.70 -8.02
CA CYS A 82 -1.67 9.51 -7.26
C CYS A 82 -1.44 8.67 -6.01
N ASN A 83 -0.70 7.56 -6.10
CA ASN A 83 -0.44 6.68 -4.97
C ASN A 83 0.55 7.27 -3.94
N GLY A 84 1.66 7.84 -4.41
CA GLY A 84 2.76 8.26 -3.53
C GLY A 84 2.59 9.65 -2.93
N ASP A 85 2.17 10.62 -3.76
CA ASP A 85 2.30 12.04 -3.40
C ASP A 85 0.99 12.69 -3.00
N GLU A 86 -0.14 12.29 -3.60
CA GLU A 86 -1.36 13.06 -3.52
C GLU A 86 -2.48 12.41 -2.71
N LYS A 87 -2.83 11.13 -2.97
CA LYS A 87 -3.97 10.47 -2.30
C LYS A 87 -3.70 10.20 -0.82
N ARG A 88 -2.60 9.54 -0.51
CA ARG A 88 -2.26 9.12 0.86
C ARG A 88 -3.45 8.43 1.54
N ASP A 89 -3.89 8.95 2.70
CA ASP A 89 -5.02 8.43 3.48
C ASP A 89 -6.37 9.06 3.10
N MET A 90 -6.42 9.87 2.03
CA MET A 90 -7.67 10.50 1.59
C MET A 90 -8.64 9.43 1.07
N PRO A 91 -9.93 9.46 1.45
CA PRO A 91 -10.95 8.61 0.86
C PRO A 91 -10.97 8.74 -0.66
N TRP A 92 -10.93 7.62 -1.38
CA TRP A 92 -10.70 7.61 -2.81
C TRP A 92 -11.77 8.38 -3.63
N ARG A 93 -13.03 8.38 -3.17
CA ARG A 93 -14.10 9.17 -3.82
C ARG A 93 -13.82 10.67 -3.74
N ALA A 94 -13.43 11.16 -2.57
CA ALA A 94 -13.07 12.55 -2.36
C ALA A 94 -11.83 12.93 -3.19
N PHE A 95 -10.85 12.02 -3.26
CA PHE A 95 -9.66 12.22 -4.06
C PHE A 95 -9.99 12.33 -5.55
N ILE A 96 -10.81 11.43 -6.12
CA ILE A 96 -11.24 11.52 -7.53
C ILE A 96 -11.99 12.83 -7.79
N ALA A 97 -12.90 13.22 -6.88
CA ALA A 97 -13.66 14.46 -7.03
C ALA A 97 -12.77 15.72 -7.01
N SER A 98 -11.63 15.68 -6.29
CA SER A 98 -10.67 16.78 -6.23
C SER A 98 -9.76 16.87 -7.47
N LYS A 99 -9.68 15.79 -8.28
CA LYS A 99 -8.81 15.74 -9.46
C LYS A 99 -9.49 16.37 -10.67
N SER A 100 -8.93 17.45 -11.20
CA SER A 100 -9.27 17.90 -12.54
C SER A 100 -8.75 16.89 -13.56
N THR A 101 -9.61 16.50 -14.49
CA THR A 101 -9.41 15.32 -15.32
C THR A 101 -8.74 15.60 -16.65
N ARG A 102 -7.78 14.76 -17.01
CA ARG A 102 -7.44 14.47 -18.40
C ARG A 102 -7.92 13.04 -18.66
N GLY A 103 -9.02 12.86 -19.38
CA GLY A 103 -9.57 11.54 -19.66
C GLY A 103 -11.01 11.36 -19.19
N GLN A 104 -11.37 10.17 -18.73
CA GLN A 104 -12.73 9.86 -18.27
C GLN A 104 -13.13 10.78 -17.11
N ASP A 105 -14.40 11.16 -17.06
CA ASP A 105 -14.93 11.99 -15.99
C ASP A 105 -14.88 11.29 -14.60
N ALA A 106 -15.07 12.06 -13.56
CA ALA A 106 -15.01 11.56 -12.19
C ALA A 106 -16.09 10.48 -11.92
N ALA A 107 -17.29 10.63 -12.48
CA ALA A 107 -18.39 9.70 -12.28
C ALA A 107 -18.07 8.32 -12.88
N THR A 108 -17.52 8.27 -14.09
CA THR A 108 -17.11 7.03 -14.75
C THR A 108 -16.02 6.31 -13.97
N ARG A 109 -15.02 7.02 -13.47
CA ARG A 109 -13.93 6.43 -12.67
C ARG A 109 -14.43 5.91 -11.32
N ILE A 110 -15.34 6.64 -10.67
CA ILE A 110 -16.00 6.21 -9.43
C ILE A 110 -16.78 4.92 -9.69
N ALA A 111 -17.63 4.90 -10.73
CA ALA A 111 -18.44 3.74 -11.07
C ALA A 111 -17.57 2.50 -11.38
N ARG A 112 -16.41 2.68 -12.02
CA ARG A 112 -15.46 1.58 -12.30
C ARG A 112 -14.91 0.96 -11.02
N ILE A 113 -14.50 1.78 -10.05
CA ILE A 113 -14.03 1.28 -8.75
C ILE A 113 -15.18 0.63 -7.97
N GLU A 114 -16.37 1.21 -7.96
CA GLU A 114 -17.54 0.63 -7.28
C GLU A 114 -17.91 -0.75 -7.84
N ALA A 115 -17.95 -0.88 -9.16
CA ALA A 115 -18.18 -2.17 -9.81
C ALA A 115 -17.10 -3.21 -9.43
N TRP A 116 -15.85 -2.79 -9.36
CA TRP A 116 -14.73 -3.64 -8.93
C TRP A 116 -14.88 -4.14 -7.50
N VAL A 117 -15.19 -3.25 -6.56
CA VAL A 117 -15.45 -3.59 -5.15
C VAL A 117 -16.59 -4.60 -5.01
N LEU A 118 -17.68 -4.42 -5.78
CA LEU A 118 -18.82 -5.32 -5.76
C LEU A 118 -18.50 -6.71 -6.31
N LEU A 119 -17.66 -6.80 -7.33
CA LEU A 119 -17.24 -8.09 -7.92
C LEU A 119 -16.29 -8.87 -7.02
N HIS A 120 -15.55 -8.18 -6.16
CA HIS A 120 -14.52 -8.78 -5.29
C HIS A 120 -14.73 -8.40 -3.83
N PRO A 121 -15.86 -8.81 -3.22
CA PRO A 121 -16.11 -8.49 -1.82
C PRO A 121 -15.03 -9.11 -0.93
N ARG A 122 -14.74 -8.47 0.19
CA ARG A 122 -13.85 -9.02 1.19
C ARG A 122 -14.41 -10.34 1.71
N ALA A 123 -13.62 -11.40 1.65
CA ALA A 123 -13.96 -12.62 2.34
C ALA A 123 -13.95 -12.34 3.86
N ASP A 124 -15.02 -12.72 4.54
CA ASP A 124 -15.09 -12.61 5.99
C ASP A 124 -14.17 -13.69 6.62
N ARG A 125 -12.93 -13.31 6.87
CA ARG A 125 -11.93 -14.11 7.57
C ARG A 125 -11.32 -13.27 8.70
N PRO A 126 -12.05 -13.05 9.79
CA PRO A 126 -11.48 -12.36 10.93
C PRO A 126 -10.32 -13.17 11.50
N ALA A 127 -9.22 -12.48 11.83
CA ALA A 127 -8.14 -13.12 12.56
C ALA A 127 -8.67 -13.61 13.93
N SER A 128 -8.19 -14.78 14.37
CA SER A 128 -8.58 -15.30 15.69
C SER A 128 -8.10 -14.36 16.81
N PRO A 129 -8.78 -14.34 17.97
CA PRO A 129 -8.32 -13.56 19.11
C PRO A 129 -6.87 -13.85 19.50
N GLU A 130 -6.45 -15.10 19.33
CA GLU A 130 -5.08 -15.54 19.60
C GLU A 130 -4.10 -14.96 18.57
N ALA A 131 -4.43 -14.97 17.29
CA ALA A 131 -3.62 -14.33 16.25
C ALA A 131 -3.48 -12.82 16.47
N LEU A 132 -4.56 -12.13 16.87
CA LEU A 132 -4.52 -10.71 17.20
C LEU A 132 -3.64 -10.43 18.42
N LYS A 133 -3.69 -11.27 19.46
CA LYS A 133 -2.80 -11.17 20.63
C LYS A 133 -1.33 -11.30 20.23
N VAL A 134 -0.98 -12.31 19.43
CA VAL A 134 0.39 -12.47 18.93
C VAL A 134 0.84 -11.29 18.07
N ALA A 135 -0.06 -10.74 17.25
CA ALA A 135 0.24 -9.54 16.46
C ALA A 135 0.53 -8.31 17.35
N ASP A 136 -0.19 -8.14 18.46
CA ASP A 136 0.07 -7.07 19.43
C ASP A 136 1.41 -7.26 20.16
N GLU A 137 1.79 -8.48 20.47
CA GLU A 137 3.12 -8.81 20.99
C GLU A 137 4.22 -8.44 19.97
N ILE A 138 4.04 -8.77 18.67
CA ILE A 138 4.99 -8.38 17.62
C ILE A 138 5.09 -6.84 17.49
N ARG A 139 3.97 -6.11 17.57
CA ARG A 139 3.98 -4.63 17.56
C ARG A 139 4.78 -4.07 18.74
N SER A 140 4.60 -4.64 19.92
CA SER A 140 5.33 -4.25 21.14
C SER A 140 6.83 -4.49 20.98
N LEU A 141 7.24 -5.66 20.47
CA LEU A 141 8.64 -5.97 20.17
C LEU A 141 9.25 -5.01 19.14
N ALA A 142 8.49 -4.60 18.11
CA ALA A 142 8.95 -3.64 17.11
C ALA A 142 9.20 -2.25 17.72
N MET A 143 8.40 -1.85 18.69
CA MET A 143 8.60 -0.59 19.44
C MET A 143 9.80 -0.68 20.38
N GLU A 144 9.93 -1.79 21.11
CA GLU A 144 11.08 -2.05 21.99
C GLU A 144 12.39 -2.07 21.19
N TYR A 145 12.44 -2.73 20.05
CA TYR A 145 13.59 -2.69 19.15
C TYR A 145 14.00 -1.26 18.80
N SER A 146 13.05 -0.40 18.47
CA SER A 146 13.32 0.99 18.13
C SER A 146 13.89 1.77 19.33
N ALA A 147 13.37 1.55 20.53
CA ALA A 147 13.85 2.17 21.77
C ALA A 147 15.27 1.70 22.09
N LYS A 148 15.55 0.39 22.04
CA LYS A 148 16.88 -0.17 22.27
C LYS A 148 17.93 0.32 21.26
N CYS A 149 17.55 0.50 20.01
CA CYS A 149 18.44 1.13 19.02
C CYS A 149 18.73 2.61 19.34
N ALA A 150 17.80 3.34 19.95
CA ALA A 150 18.04 4.70 20.39
C ALA A 150 19.00 4.75 21.58
N GLU A 151 18.80 3.88 22.57
CA GLU A 151 19.71 3.72 23.71
C GLU A 151 21.15 3.38 23.26
N LEU A 152 21.28 2.41 22.35
CA LEU A 152 22.57 2.03 21.78
C LEU A 152 23.28 3.22 21.10
N ARG A 153 22.53 4.06 20.35
CA ARG A 153 23.11 5.27 19.72
C ARG A 153 23.65 6.26 20.75
N VAL A 154 23.00 6.38 21.91
CA VAL A 154 23.47 7.23 23.01
C VAL A 154 24.75 6.65 23.60
N ALA A 155 24.76 5.36 23.93
CA ALA A 155 25.92 4.68 24.50
C ALA A 155 27.17 4.69 23.59
N MET A 156 26.98 4.72 22.26
CA MET A 156 28.08 4.78 21.29
C MET A 156 28.69 6.19 21.14
N LYS A 157 28.11 7.22 21.76
CA LYS A 157 28.61 8.61 21.73
C LYS A 157 29.31 9.00 23.04
N SER A 158 29.13 8.22 24.11
CA SER A 158 29.83 8.34 25.39
C SER A 158 31.16 7.60 25.33
#